data_e9bb1359a074a5ec6dd7d6899180ba7f
#
_entry.id   e9bb1359a074a5ec6dd7d6899180ba7f
#
_cell.length_a   1.000
_cell.length_b   1.000
_cell.length_c   1.000
_cell.angle_alpha   90.00
_cell.angle_beta   90.00
_cell.angle_gamma   90.00
#
_symmetry.space_group_name_H-M   'P 1'
#
loop_
_entity.id
_entity.type
_entity.pdbx_description
1 polymer ?
#
loop_
_entity_poly.entity_id
_entity_poly.type
_entity_poly.pdbx_seq_one_letter_code
_entity_poly.pdbx_strand_id
1 'polypeptide(L)'
;MDIVNIVIMLLIGVFGGFISGLVGVGGAIIIYPAILLLPPLFGAPAYSAYIASGLTSSQVFFSTLSGSLKARKKTEFSPQLVLYMGGGMIIGSMLGAFLANLFDATFVNTVYIIIALLALTLMFIKEIGRAHV
;
A
#
# COMPACT_ATOMS: atom_id res chain seq x y z
N MET A 1 20.70 2.73 -17.13
CA MET A 1 20.36 2.39 -15.73
C MET A 1 21.64 1.92 -15.08
N ASP A 2 22.09 2.62 -14.09
CA ASP A 2 23.35 2.30 -13.41
C ASP A 2 23.16 1.05 -12.56
N ILE A 3 24.17 0.19 -12.49
CA ILE A 3 24.18 -1.05 -11.70
C ILE A 3 23.76 -0.76 -10.25
N VAL A 4 24.15 0.39 -9.72
CA VAL A 4 23.80 0.87 -8.38
C VAL A 4 22.26 0.98 -8.21
N ASN A 5 21.57 1.55 -9.19
CA ASN A 5 20.11 1.66 -9.17
C ASN A 5 19.41 0.29 -9.15
N ILE A 6 19.90 -0.66 -9.94
CA ILE A 6 19.35 -2.02 -9.99
C ILE A 6 19.52 -2.71 -8.63
N VAL A 7 20.70 -2.60 -8.04
CA VAL A 7 20.99 -3.20 -6.72
C VAL A 7 20.11 -2.58 -5.63
N ILE A 8 19.98 -1.25 -5.59
CA ILE A 8 19.13 -0.55 -4.62
C ILE A 8 17.68 -0.99 -4.77
N MET A 9 17.14 -1.03 -5.99
CA MET A 9 15.76 -1.46 -6.25
C MET A 9 15.52 -2.92 -5.85
N LEU A 10 16.49 -3.78 -6.10
CA LEU A 10 16.42 -5.18 -5.71
C LEU A 10 16.43 -5.32 -4.18
N LEU A 11 17.27 -4.59 -3.47
CA LEU A 11 17.30 -4.57 -2.01
C LEU A 11 15.98 -4.04 -1.43
N ILE A 12 15.45 -2.94 -1.95
CA ILE A 12 14.14 -2.40 -1.53
C ILE A 12 13.04 -3.45 -1.75
N GLY A 13 13.04 -4.13 -2.90
CA GLY A 13 12.06 -5.16 -3.21
C GLY A 13 12.12 -6.35 -2.26
N VAL A 14 13.33 -6.87 -1.99
CA VAL A 14 13.53 -8.04 -1.11
C VAL A 14 13.22 -7.69 0.34
N PHE A 15 13.84 -6.66 0.89
CA PHE A 15 13.64 -6.28 2.30
C PHE A 15 12.23 -5.72 2.54
N GLY A 16 11.74 -4.86 1.66
CA GLY A 16 10.40 -4.31 1.75
C GLY A 16 9.34 -5.40 1.61
N GLY A 17 9.51 -6.34 0.67
CA GLY A 17 8.64 -7.48 0.50
C GLY A 17 8.65 -8.43 1.70
N PHE A 18 9.82 -8.70 2.28
CA PHE A 18 9.96 -9.54 3.47
C PHE A 18 9.27 -8.92 4.69
N ILE A 19 9.56 -7.66 5.00
CA ILE A 19 8.94 -6.94 6.12
C ILE A 19 7.43 -6.83 5.92
N SER A 20 6.99 -6.51 4.71
CA SER A 20 5.59 -6.46 4.33
C SER A 20 4.86 -7.80 4.54
N GLY A 21 5.52 -8.89 4.18
CA GLY A 21 4.99 -10.25 4.39
C GLY A 21 4.86 -10.62 5.86
N LEU A 22 5.80 -10.17 6.71
CA LEU A 22 5.76 -10.41 8.16
C LEU A 22 4.66 -9.58 8.85
N VAL A 23 4.53 -8.32 8.50
CA VAL A 23 3.59 -7.39 9.13
C VAL A 23 2.17 -7.56 8.59
N GLY A 24 2.01 -8.09 7.38
CA GLY A 24 0.70 -8.31 6.75
C GLY A 24 -0.04 -7.04 6.34
N VAL A 25 0.62 -5.88 6.34
CA VAL A 25 0.02 -4.54 6.08
C VAL A 25 0.00 -4.19 4.59
N GLY A 26 0.57 -5.06 3.73
CA GLY A 26 0.76 -4.76 2.31
C GLY A 26 1.94 -3.81 2.07
N GLY A 27 2.89 -4.18 1.23
CA GLY A 27 4.19 -3.54 1.07
C GLY A 27 4.23 -2.06 0.74
N ALA A 28 3.11 -1.49 0.31
CA ALA A 28 3.04 -0.11 -0.15
C ALA A 28 3.53 0.92 0.88
N ILE A 29 3.17 0.73 2.15
CA ILE A 29 3.49 1.69 3.23
C ILE A 29 5.00 1.83 3.44
N ILE A 30 5.76 0.75 3.26
CA ILE A 30 7.21 0.74 3.46
C ILE A 30 7.94 1.01 2.15
N ILE A 31 7.50 0.39 1.08
CA ILE A 31 8.20 0.38 -0.21
C ILE A 31 8.07 1.72 -0.93
N TYR A 32 6.91 2.36 -0.86
CA TYR A 32 6.70 3.67 -1.50
C TYR A 32 7.68 4.74 -0.98
N PRO A 33 7.78 5.02 0.33
CA PRO A 33 8.78 5.96 0.84
C PRO A 33 10.21 5.47 0.63
N ALA A 34 10.48 4.16 0.66
CA ALA A 34 11.79 3.62 0.39
C ALA A 34 12.26 3.90 -1.05
N ILE A 35 11.39 3.76 -2.05
CA ILE A 35 11.71 4.10 -3.45
C ILE A 35 11.98 5.59 -3.63
N LEU A 36 11.31 6.46 -2.87
CA LEU A 36 11.52 7.91 -2.98
C LEU A 36 12.79 8.38 -2.27
N LEU A 37 13.13 7.78 -1.14
CA LEU A 37 14.18 8.29 -0.25
C LEU A 37 15.53 7.58 -0.39
N LEU A 38 15.54 6.25 -0.60
CA LEU A 38 16.80 5.52 -0.63
C LEU A 38 17.67 5.84 -1.85
N PRO A 39 17.17 5.86 -3.09
CA PRO A 39 18.01 6.11 -4.25
C PRO A 39 18.79 7.42 -4.17
N PRO A 40 18.20 8.58 -3.79
CA PRO A 40 18.94 9.83 -3.64
C PRO A 40 20.01 9.79 -2.54
N LEU A 41 19.79 9.03 -1.45
CA LEU A 41 20.77 8.87 -0.38
C LEU A 41 22.04 8.13 -0.84
N PHE A 42 21.92 7.28 -1.84
CA PHE A 42 23.06 6.54 -2.43
C PHE A 42 23.58 7.17 -3.72
N GLY A 43 23.21 8.43 -4.01
CA GLY A 43 23.68 9.16 -5.19
C GLY A 43 23.01 8.74 -6.50
N ALA A 44 21.92 8.00 -6.43
CA ALA A 44 21.13 7.63 -7.58
C ALA A 44 20.06 8.69 -7.88
N PRO A 45 19.58 8.81 -9.14
CA PRO A 45 18.56 9.79 -9.47
C PRO A 45 17.27 9.53 -8.69
N ALA A 46 16.62 10.60 -8.21
CA ALA A 46 15.35 10.54 -7.53
C ALA A 46 14.22 10.09 -8.49
N TYR A 47 13.41 9.15 -8.06
CA TYR A 47 12.24 8.75 -8.81
C TYR A 47 11.08 9.69 -8.54
N SER A 48 10.30 9.99 -9.58
CA SER A 48 9.07 10.76 -9.39
C SER A 48 8.04 9.94 -8.58
N ALA A 49 7.18 10.63 -7.84
CA ALA A 49 6.08 10.01 -7.09
C ALA A 49 5.20 9.12 -7.98
N TYR A 50 5.05 9.49 -9.24
CA TYR A 50 4.30 8.71 -10.24
C TYR A 50 4.94 7.35 -10.51
N ILE A 51 6.25 7.31 -10.75
CA ILE A 51 7.01 6.07 -10.98
C ILE A 51 7.01 5.21 -9.72
N ALA A 52 7.25 5.80 -8.55
CA ALA A 52 7.23 5.10 -7.28
C ALA A 52 5.85 4.47 -6.99
N SER A 53 4.77 5.18 -7.28
CA SER A 53 3.40 4.67 -7.16
C SER A 53 3.14 3.50 -8.10
N GLY A 54 3.55 3.58 -9.37
CA GLY A 54 3.39 2.50 -10.34
C GLY A 54 4.16 1.24 -9.94
N LEU A 55 5.41 1.37 -9.52
CA LEU A 55 6.23 0.25 -9.04
C LEU A 55 5.63 -0.41 -7.80
N THR A 56 5.21 0.40 -6.84
CA THR A 56 4.58 -0.09 -5.59
C THR A 56 3.27 -0.81 -5.88
N SER A 57 2.42 -0.26 -6.74
CA SER A 57 1.15 -0.88 -7.12
C SER A 57 1.36 -2.23 -7.82
N SER A 58 2.33 -2.31 -8.72
CA SER A 58 2.68 -3.58 -9.39
C SER A 58 3.16 -4.62 -8.38
N GLN A 59 4.00 -4.23 -7.43
CA GLN A 59 4.50 -5.14 -6.40
C GLN A 59 3.39 -5.63 -5.47
N VAL A 60 2.50 -4.73 -5.02
CA VAL A 60 1.34 -5.09 -4.19
C VAL A 60 0.43 -6.06 -4.94
N PHE A 61 0.22 -5.86 -6.23
CA PHE A 61 -0.57 -6.76 -7.06
C PHE A 61 0.00 -8.19 -7.05
N PHE A 62 1.28 -8.37 -7.35
CA PHE A 62 1.92 -9.69 -7.34
C PHE A 62 1.99 -10.30 -5.94
N SER A 63 2.24 -9.51 -4.92
CA SER A 63 2.29 -9.94 -3.53
C SER A 63 0.92 -10.46 -3.05
N THR A 64 -0.13 -9.68 -3.29
CA THR A 64 -1.50 -10.06 -2.91
C THR A 64 -2.00 -11.27 -3.70
N LEU A 65 -1.67 -11.35 -4.99
CA LEU A 65 -2.00 -12.52 -5.81
C LEU A 65 -1.34 -13.78 -5.27
N SER A 66 -0.04 -13.73 -4.98
CA SER A 66 0.71 -14.84 -4.38
C SER A 66 0.16 -15.24 -3.01
N GLY A 67 -0.14 -14.26 -2.16
CA GLY A 67 -0.71 -14.46 -0.83
C GLY A 67 -2.09 -15.11 -0.89
N SER A 68 -2.96 -14.64 -1.78
CA SER A 68 -4.32 -15.17 -1.95
C SER A 68 -4.32 -16.61 -2.47
N LEU A 69 -3.43 -16.93 -3.41
CA LEU A 69 -3.28 -18.31 -3.92
C LEU A 69 -2.83 -19.28 -2.81
N LYS A 70 -1.96 -18.83 -1.90
CA LYS A 70 -1.48 -19.63 -0.77
C LYS A 70 -2.55 -19.76 0.32
N ALA A 71 -3.28 -18.69 0.60
CA ALA A 71 -4.36 -18.67 1.59
C ALA A 71 -5.53 -19.58 1.19
N ARG A 72 -5.83 -19.68 -0.10
CA ARG A 72 -6.89 -20.55 -0.65
C ARG A 72 -6.77 -22.04 -0.23
N LYS A 73 -5.55 -22.48 0.09
CA LYS A 73 -5.28 -23.87 0.50
C LYS A 73 -5.45 -24.12 2.00
N LYS A 74 -5.53 -23.09 2.84
CA LYS A 74 -5.42 -23.22 4.30
C LYS A 74 -6.64 -22.74 5.09
N THR A 75 -7.59 -22.01 4.50
CA THR A 75 -8.67 -21.37 5.25
C THR A 75 -10.00 -21.66 4.57
N GLU A 76 -11.07 -21.74 5.36
CA GLU A 76 -12.46 -21.74 4.86
C GLU A 76 -12.71 -20.42 4.13
N PHE A 77 -12.44 -20.42 2.86
CA PHE A 77 -12.59 -19.26 1.99
C PHE A 77 -14.09 -19.11 1.67
N SER A 78 -14.72 -18.06 2.17
CA SER A 78 -16.05 -17.70 1.74
C SER A 78 -15.97 -16.95 0.40
N PRO A 79 -16.29 -17.59 -0.74
CA PRO A 79 -16.19 -16.95 -2.04
C PRO A 79 -17.12 -15.75 -2.18
N GLN A 80 -18.22 -15.74 -1.45
CA GLN A 80 -19.18 -14.64 -1.40
C GLN A 80 -18.55 -13.38 -0.80
N LEU A 81 -17.83 -13.50 0.32
CA LEU A 81 -17.16 -12.38 0.97
C LEU A 81 -16.12 -11.75 0.04
N VAL A 82 -15.33 -12.56 -0.64
CA VAL A 82 -14.31 -12.08 -1.60
C VAL A 82 -14.96 -11.36 -2.78
N LEU A 83 -16.07 -11.87 -3.29
CA LEU A 83 -16.79 -11.26 -4.41
C LEU A 83 -17.36 -9.89 -4.03
N TYR A 84 -18.02 -9.79 -2.86
CA TYR A 84 -18.60 -8.53 -2.39
C TYR A 84 -17.52 -7.49 -2.04
N MET A 85 -16.48 -7.89 -1.30
CA MET A 85 -15.38 -6.98 -0.97
C MET A 85 -14.58 -6.58 -2.20
N GLY A 86 -14.25 -7.53 -3.07
CA GLY A 86 -13.51 -7.26 -4.31
C GLY A 86 -14.30 -6.37 -5.26
N GLY A 87 -15.58 -6.61 -5.44
CA GLY A 87 -16.47 -5.75 -6.23
C GLY A 87 -16.55 -4.34 -5.68
N GLY A 88 -16.71 -4.21 -4.35
CA GLY A 88 -16.70 -2.92 -3.67
C GLY A 88 -15.37 -2.16 -3.85
N MET A 89 -14.23 -2.86 -3.77
CA MET A 89 -12.92 -2.27 -4.01
C MET A 89 -12.74 -1.79 -5.45
N ILE A 90 -13.17 -2.56 -6.44
CA ILE A 90 -13.09 -2.16 -7.86
C ILE A 90 -13.93 -0.91 -8.11
N ILE A 91 -15.19 -0.92 -7.68
CA ILE A 91 -16.08 0.23 -7.85
C ILE A 91 -15.53 1.44 -7.10
N GLY A 92 -15.11 1.26 -5.85
CA GLY A 92 -14.56 2.34 -5.02
C GLY A 92 -13.28 2.93 -5.62
N SER A 93 -12.38 2.10 -6.17
CA SER A 93 -11.15 2.58 -6.80
C SER A 93 -11.40 3.33 -8.11
N MET A 94 -12.34 2.87 -8.91
CA MET A 94 -12.75 3.58 -10.13
C MET A 94 -13.38 4.94 -9.82
N LEU A 95 -14.29 4.99 -8.86
CA LEU A 95 -14.91 6.24 -8.41
C LEU A 95 -13.87 7.18 -7.79
N GLY A 96 -12.97 6.64 -6.95
CA GLY A 96 -11.89 7.41 -6.34
C GLY A 96 -10.94 8.01 -7.38
N ALA A 97 -10.54 7.23 -8.38
CA ALA A 97 -9.69 7.72 -9.47
C ALA A 97 -10.40 8.79 -10.33
N PHE A 98 -11.68 8.60 -10.60
CA PHE A 98 -12.47 9.59 -11.35
C PHE A 98 -12.62 10.91 -10.58
N LEU A 99 -12.95 10.81 -9.28
CA LEU A 99 -13.06 11.99 -8.40
C LEU A 99 -11.72 12.71 -8.22
N ALA A 100 -10.62 11.97 -8.08
CA ALA A 100 -9.28 12.54 -7.94
C ALA A 100 -8.85 13.37 -9.17
N ASN A 101 -9.35 13.04 -10.37
CA ASN A 101 -9.10 13.82 -11.57
C ASN A 101 -9.97 15.08 -11.68
N LEU A 102 -11.09 15.14 -10.97
CA LEU A 102 -12.01 16.29 -10.97
C LEU A 102 -11.65 17.35 -9.92
N PHE A 103 -10.92 16.96 -8.90
CA PHE A 103 -10.56 17.82 -7.77
C PHE A 103 -9.07 18.16 -7.79
N ASP A 104 -8.73 19.35 -7.29
CA ASP A 104 -7.35 19.78 -7.12
C ASP A 104 -6.62 18.89 -6.12
N ALA A 105 -5.30 18.73 -6.32
CA ALA A 105 -4.44 17.92 -5.44
C ALA A 105 -4.54 18.36 -3.97
N THR A 106 -4.76 19.64 -3.70
CA THR A 106 -4.96 20.18 -2.36
C THR A 106 -6.20 19.63 -1.69
N PHE A 107 -7.31 19.52 -2.43
CA PHE A 107 -8.56 18.95 -1.93
C PHE A 107 -8.39 17.45 -1.59
N VAL A 108 -7.77 16.70 -2.49
CA VAL A 108 -7.50 15.25 -2.30
C VAL A 108 -6.62 15.03 -1.07
N ASN A 109 -5.56 15.82 -0.91
CA ASN A 109 -4.69 15.74 0.25
C ASN A 109 -5.42 16.08 1.57
N THR A 110 -6.28 17.09 1.55
CA THR A 110 -7.08 17.47 2.71
C THR A 110 -8.02 16.35 3.15
N VAL A 111 -8.74 15.75 2.20
CA VAL A 111 -9.62 14.60 2.47
C VAL A 111 -8.82 13.42 3.01
N TYR A 112 -7.65 13.14 2.43
CA TYR A 112 -6.76 12.07 2.91
C TYR A 112 -6.32 12.30 4.37
N ILE A 113 -5.92 13.52 4.72
CA ILE A 113 -5.51 13.87 6.09
C ILE A 113 -6.68 13.69 7.06
N ILE A 114 -7.88 14.11 6.70
CA ILE A 114 -9.08 13.96 7.56
C ILE A 114 -9.37 12.47 7.80
N ILE A 115 -9.34 11.64 6.76
CA ILE A 115 -9.58 10.20 6.87
C ILE A 115 -8.48 9.53 7.71
N ALA A 116 -7.22 9.92 7.52
CA ALA A 116 -6.10 9.40 8.29
C ALA A 116 -6.21 9.76 9.78
N LEU A 117 -6.60 11.00 10.11
CA LEU A 117 -6.85 11.42 11.49
C LEU A 117 -8.04 10.68 12.11
N LEU A 118 -9.11 10.49 11.36
CA LEU A 118 -10.27 9.69 11.80
C LEU A 118 -9.87 8.24 12.10
N ALA A 119 -9.11 7.61 11.21
CA ALA A 119 -8.63 6.25 11.41
C ALA A 119 -7.72 6.15 12.64
N LEU A 120 -6.83 7.13 12.83
CA LEU A 120 -5.95 7.21 13.99
C LEU A 120 -6.75 7.34 15.29
N THR A 121 -7.72 8.26 15.34
CA THR A 121 -8.58 8.46 16.53
C THR A 121 -9.39 7.20 16.86
N LEU A 122 -9.97 6.54 15.86
CA LEU A 122 -10.70 5.29 16.06
C LEU A 122 -9.80 4.18 16.59
N MET A 123 -8.56 4.11 16.14
CA MET A 123 -7.57 3.13 16.63
C MET A 123 -7.25 3.37 18.10
N PHE A 124 -7.02 4.62 18.52
CA PHE A 124 -6.78 4.96 19.91
C PHE A 124 -7.99 4.70 20.82
N ILE A 125 -9.20 5.01 20.37
CA ILE A 125 -10.43 4.75 21.13
C ILE A 125 -10.63 3.24 21.36
N LYS A 126 -10.33 2.40 20.36
CA LYS A 126 -10.45 0.94 20.48
C LYS A 126 -9.44 0.35 21.46
N GLU A 127 -8.25 0.92 21.54
CA GLU A 127 -7.21 0.46 22.47
C GLU A 127 -7.53 0.83 23.92
N ILE A 128 -8.09 2.02 24.16
CA ILE A 128 -8.55 2.48 25.47
C ILE A 128 -9.73 1.62 25.97
N GLY A 129 -10.64 1.22 25.07
CA GLY A 129 -11.78 0.34 25.41
C GLY A 129 -11.39 -1.08 25.79
N ARG A 130 -10.20 -1.58 25.39
CA ARG A 130 -9.67 -2.90 25.76
C ARG A 130 -8.92 -2.91 27.10
N ALA A 131 -8.46 -1.75 27.56
CA ALA A 131 -7.74 -1.64 28.82
C ALA A 131 -8.68 -1.68 30.07
N HIS A 132 -9.99 -1.69 29.87
CA HIS A 132 -11.00 -1.72 30.95
C HIS A 132 -11.81 -3.02 31.04
N VAL A 133 -11.34 -4.06 30.33
CA VAL A 133 -11.95 -5.42 30.51
C VAL A 133 -10.87 -6.40 31.11
#